data_51b85311f0702e3289cc58e183e1d434
#
_entry.id   51b85311f0702e3289cc58e183e1d434
#
_cell.length_a   1.000
_cell.length_b   1.000
_cell.length_c   1.000
_cell.angle_alpha   90.00
_cell.angle_beta   90.00
_cell.angle_gamma   90.00
#
_symmetry.space_group_name_H-M   'P 1'
#
loop_
_entity.id
_entity.type
_entity.pdbx_description
1 polymer ?
#
loop_
_entity_poly.entity_id
_entity_poly.type
_entity_poly.pdbx_seq_one_letter_code
_entity_poly.pdbx_strand_id
1 'polypeptide(L)'
;MIVFVGGIFLSGYYPALALLNRKPITLLKGKFLNSKSGEGTRKVLVVVQYTASMILLCGTLIVFAQLNFMRNQSLGVKTDQTLVVKFPGRTEGMNTKLEAMKKAIARLPLVDKVTFSGAVPGEEVATFLSNRRKSDALKQNRLYEMLVCDPDYIDAYGLQLVAGRGFSEDYGDDVNKLVVNESAVRNLGIASNEEALGEEIEVECTDAPMQIIGVVKDYHQQALNKNYTPIMLIHKDKICLLYTSPSPRDLSTS
;
A
#
# COMPACT_ATOMS: atom_id res chain seq x y z
N MET A 1 7.66 22.30 20.88
CA MET A 1 7.74 23.41 21.85
C MET A 1 7.95 22.92 23.29
N ILE A 2 7.15 22.00 23.82
CA ILE A 2 7.26 21.48 25.22
C ILE A 2 8.63 20.84 25.52
N VAL A 3 9.18 20.04 24.60
CA VAL A 3 10.50 19.39 24.76
C VAL A 3 11.64 20.42 24.80
N PHE A 4 11.52 21.50 24.03
CA PHE A 4 12.51 22.57 23.98
C PHE A 4 12.54 23.37 25.30
N VAL A 5 11.38 23.72 25.82
CA VAL A 5 11.24 24.43 27.12
C VAL A 5 11.72 23.52 28.26
N GLY A 6 11.38 22.22 28.23
CA GLY A 6 11.87 21.24 29.19
C GLY A 6 13.40 21.08 29.16
N GLY A 7 14.00 21.08 27.98
CA GLY A 7 15.46 21.02 27.80
C GLY A 7 16.18 22.26 28.38
N ILE A 8 15.66 23.45 28.15
CA ILE A 8 16.20 24.70 28.70
C ILE A 8 16.11 24.72 30.24
N PHE A 9 14.98 24.27 30.79
CA PHE A 9 14.78 24.20 32.24
C PHE A 9 15.73 23.18 32.90
N LEU A 10 15.88 21.97 32.34
CA LEU A 10 16.81 20.95 32.83
C LEU A 10 18.27 21.39 32.71
N SER A 11 18.63 22.07 31.63
CA SER A 11 20.00 22.55 31.39
C SER A 11 20.42 23.68 32.31
N GLY A 12 19.49 24.58 32.69
CA GLY A 12 19.76 25.72 33.57
C GLY A 12 19.53 25.43 35.06
N TYR A 13 18.55 24.63 35.40
CA TYR A 13 18.13 24.39 36.78
C TYR A 13 19.16 23.58 37.58
N TYR A 14 19.76 22.57 37.01
CA TYR A 14 20.76 21.72 37.68
C TYR A 14 22.05 22.50 38.08
N PRO A 15 22.68 23.29 37.17
CA PRO A 15 23.82 24.13 37.55
C PRO A 15 23.48 25.21 38.61
N ALA A 16 22.28 25.78 38.53
CA ALA A 16 21.82 26.79 39.47
C ALA A 16 21.69 26.23 40.91
N LEU A 17 21.07 25.03 41.07
CA LEU A 17 20.98 24.36 42.36
C LEU A 17 22.35 23.91 42.89
N ALA A 18 23.26 23.49 42.03
CA ALA A 18 24.61 23.11 42.44
C ALA A 18 25.43 24.27 42.94
N LEU A 19 25.18 25.50 42.47
CA LEU A 19 25.79 26.75 42.93
C LEU A 19 25.18 27.24 44.24
N LEU A 20 23.87 27.18 44.39
CA LEU A 20 23.15 27.61 45.57
C LEU A 20 23.51 26.83 46.85
N ASN A 21 23.84 25.54 46.70
CA ASN A 21 24.21 24.70 47.84
C ASN A 21 25.67 24.82 48.29
N ARG A 22 26.46 25.75 47.72
CA ARG A 22 27.87 25.95 48.10
C ARG A 22 28.04 27.18 48.95
N LYS A 23 28.74 27.02 50.07
CA LYS A 23 29.07 28.15 50.97
C LYS A 23 29.99 29.14 50.25
N PRO A 24 29.71 30.50 50.27
CA PRO A 24 30.49 31.49 49.53
C PRO A 24 31.99 31.55 49.89
N ILE A 25 32.35 31.20 51.10
CA ILE A 25 33.73 31.20 51.60
C ILE A 25 34.64 30.16 50.88
N THR A 26 34.06 29.02 50.40
CA THR A 26 34.80 27.98 49.65
C THR A 26 35.06 28.39 48.21
N LEU A 27 34.26 29.32 47.66
CA LEU A 27 34.42 29.87 46.30
C LEU A 27 35.62 30.85 46.23
N LEU A 28 35.86 31.61 47.28
CA LEU A 28 36.96 32.59 47.34
C LEU A 28 38.34 31.98 47.62
N LYS A 29 38.43 30.80 48.20
CA LYS A 29 39.73 30.12 48.54
C LYS A 29 40.39 29.31 47.42
N GLY A 30 39.93 29.40 46.17
CA GLY A 30 40.60 28.90 45.00
C GLY A 30 40.84 27.35 44.94
N LYS A 31 40.28 26.55 45.88
CA LYS A 31 40.44 25.10 45.93
C LYS A 31 39.46 24.33 44.99
N PHE A 32 39.19 24.91 43.80
CA PHE A 32 38.27 24.27 42.80
C PHE A 32 38.90 23.21 41.94
N LEU A 33 40.22 23.03 41.98
CA LEU A 33 40.91 22.20 41.01
C LEU A 33 40.95 20.68 41.33
N ASN A 34 40.47 20.24 42.51
CA ASN A 34 40.56 18.82 42.90
C ASN A 34 39.27 18.27 43.54
N SER A 35 38.07 18.62 43.02
CA SER A 35 36.86 17.92 43.45
C SER A 35 36.68 16.62 42.67
N LYS A 36 37.06 15.49 43.26
CA LYS A 36 36.78 14.12 42.74
C LYS A 36 35.30 13.88 42.40
N SER A 37 34.39 14.68 42.96
CA SER A 37 32.94 14.60 42.69
C SER A 37 32.54 15.09 41.30
N GLY A 38 33.26 16.00 40.66
CA GLY A 38 32.96 16.49 39.32
C GLY A 38 33.44 15.59 38.18
N GLU A 39 34.47 14.79 38.44
CA GLU A 39 35.06 13.90 37.46
C GLU A 39 34.11 12.73 37.12
N GLY A 40 33.42 12.17 38.12
CA GLY A 40 32.43 11.10 37.93
C GLY A 40 31.23 11.54 37.08
N THR A 41 30.68 12.72 37.41
CA THR A 41 29.54 13.29 36.68
C THR A 41 29.88 13.58 35.21
N ARG A 42 31.09 14.10 34.94
CA ARG A 42 31.56 14.35 33.59
C ARG A 42 31.71 13.06 32.79
N LYS A 43 32.28 12.01 33.39
CA LYS A 43 32.40 10.67 32.74
C LYS A 43 31.03 10.09 32.39
N VAL A 44 30.08 10.14 33.33
CA VAL A 44 28.71 9.66 33.09
C VAL A 44 28.04 10.43 31.96
N LEU A 45 28.16 11.76 31.96
CA LEU A 45 27.57 12.61 30.90
C LEU A 45 28.14 12.25 29.50
N VAL A 46 29.45 12.08 29.42
CA VAL A 46 30.12 11.68 28.18
C VAL A 46 29.64 10.30 27.72
N VAL A 47 29.55 9.32 28.61
CA VAL A 47 29.05 7.96 28.29
C VAL A 47 27.61 8.03 27.78
N VAL A 48 26.73 8.77 28.46
CA VAL A 48 25.33 8.95 28.02
C VAL A 48 25.25 9.60 26.64
N GLN A 49 26.07 10.64 26.40
CA GLN A 49 26.12 11.31 25.11
C GLN A 49 26.56 10.37 23.97
N TYR A 50 27.65 9.62 24.18
CA TYR A 50 28.13 8.65 23.19
C TYR A 50 27.10 7.53 22.96
N THR A 51 26.48 7.01 24.03
CA THR A 51 25.44 5.98 23.93
C THR A 51 24.24 6.48 23.10
N ALA A 52 23.75 7.68 23.40
CA ALA A 52 22.66 8.28 22.64
C ALA A 52 23.04 8.50 21.16
N SER A 53 24.26 8.97 20.89
CA SER A 53 24.76 9.15 19.51
C SER A 53 24.85 7.83 18.76
N MET A 54 25.33 6.77 19.42
CA MET A 54 25.42 5.43 18.81
C MET A 54 24.03 4.85 18.51
N ILE A 55 23.08 5.01 19.41
CA ILE A 55 21.69 4.55 19.20
C ILE A 55 21.09 5.26 17.98
N LEU A 56 21.28 6.59 17.87
CA LEU A 56 20.77 7.36 16.72
C LEU A 56 21.46 6.93 15.41
N LEU A 57 22.77 6.73 15.44
CA LEU A 57 23.52 6.28 14.26
C LEU A 57 23.04 4.90 13.78
N CYS A 58 22.99 3.93 14.70
CA CYS A 58 22.51 2.58 14.39
C CYS A 58 21.06 2.59 13.89
N GLY A 59 20.17 3.36 14.55
CA GLY A 59 18.78 3.52 14.13
C GLY A 59 18.67 4.07 12.71
N THR A 60 19.46 5.11 12.39
CA THR A 60 19.48 5.69 11.04
C THR A 60 19.96 4.68 9.99
N LEU A 61 21.03 3.92 10.29
CA LEU A 61 21.53 2.90 9.37
C LEU A 61 20.53 1.78 9.12
N ILE A 62 19.80 1.34 10.17
CA ILE A 62 18.76 0.32 10.06
C ILE A 62 17.62 0.85 9.16
N VAL A 63 17.12 2.05 9.42
CA VAL A 63 16.04 2.66 8.60
C VAL A 63 16.50 2.82 7.15
N PHE A 64 17.72 3.26 6.92
CA PHE A 64 18.28 3.38 5.56
C PHE A 64 18.34 2.02 4.85
N ALA A 65 18.81 0.98 5.54
CA ALA A 65 18.85 -0.38 4.99
C ALA A 65 17.44 -0.91 4.68
N GLN A 66 16.46 -0.66 5.56
CA GLN A 66 15.06 -1.04 5.33
C GLN A 66 14.45 -0.31 4.12
N LEU A 67 14.66 1.00 3.99
CA LEU A 67 14.19 1.77 2.83
C LEU A 67 14.82 1.29 1.53
N ASN A 68 16.12 0.99 1.55
CA ASN A 68 16.82 0.47 0.37
C ASN A 68 16.32 -0.93 -0.01
N PHE A 69 16.07 -1.80 0.97
CA PHE A 69 15.44 -3.10 0.76
C PHE A 69 14.06 -2.95 0.11
N MET A 70 13.19 -2.10 0.67
CA MET A 70 11.84 -1.85 0.14
C MET A 70 11.85 -1.30 -1.29
N ARG A 71 12.80 -0.39 -1.60
CA ARG A 71 12.92 0.18 -2.95
C ARG A 71 13.35 -0.84 -4.01
N ASN A 72 14.17 -1.79 -3.62
CA ASN A 72 14.72 -2.81 -4.53
C ASN A 72 13.85 -4.07 -4.60
N GLN A 73 12.80 -4.17 -3.78
CA GLN A 73 11.87 -5.30 -3.80
C GLN A 73 11.00 -5.21 -5.05
N SER A 74 10.92 -6.30 -5.81
CA SER A 74 10.02 -6.40 -6.94
C SER A 74 8.56 -6.45 -6.45
N LEU A 75 7.74 -5.54 -6.94
CA LEU A 75 6.29 -5.56 -6.69
C LEU A 75 5.57 -6.67 -7.48
N GLY A 76 6.26 -7.32 -8.42
CA GLY A 76 5.65 -8.27 -9.36
C GLY A 76 4.92 -7.58 -10.52
N VAL A 77 5.04 -6.26 -10.62
CA VAL A 77 4.44 -5.41 -11.66
C VAL A 77 5.46 -4.41 -12.18
N LYS A 78 5.28 -3.98 -13.42
CA LYS A 78 6.07 -2.91 -14.06
C LYS A 78 5.40 -1.57 -13.77
N THR A 79 6.03 -0.74 -12.95
CA THR A 79 5.54 0.61 -12.63
C THR A 79 6.48 1.72 -13.11
N ASP A 80 7.63 1.36 -13.66
CA ASP A 80 8.61 2.32 -14.16
C ASP A 80 8.02 3.13 -15.32
N GLN A 81 8.25 4.44 -15.28
CA GLN A 81 7.77 5.39 -16.30
C GLN A 81 6.24 5.40 -16.50
N THR A 82 5.48 5.04 -15.47
CA THR A 82 4.02 5.04 -15.51
C THR A 82 3.47 6.37 -15.02
N LEU A 83 2.66 7.04 -15.88
CA LEU A 83 1.91 8.22 -15.49
C LEU A 83 0.48 7.82 -15.12
N VAL A 84 0.09 8.11 -13.89
CA VAL A 84 -1.26 7.86 -13.39
C VAL A 84 -2.08 9.15 -13.44
N VAL A 85 -3.21 9.11 -14.14
CA VAL A 85 -4.17 10.22 -14.18
C VAL A 85 -5.45 9.79 -13.49
N LYS A 86 -5.78 10.45 -12.37
CA LYS A 86 -7.00 10.16 -11.61
C LYS A 86 -8.17 10.99 -12.15
N PHE A 87 -9.30 10.32 -12.36
CA PHE A 87 -10.54 10.97 -12.77
C PHE A 87 -11.47 11.16 -11.57
N PRO A 88 -12.12 12.31 -11.44
CA PRO A 88 -13.12 12.53 -10.40
C PRO A 88 -14.39 11.75 -10.73
N GLY A 89 -14.59 10.64 -10.04
CA GLY A 89 -15.85 9.90 -10.05
C GLY A 89 -16.32 9.40 -11.42
N ARG A 90 -17.35 8.55 -11.41
CA ARG A 90 -18.00 8.04 -12.62
C ARG A 90 -19.26 8.85 -12.89
N THR A 91 -19.34 9.36 -14.12
CA THR A 91 -20.53 10.00 -14.65
C THR A 91 -21.08 9.21 -15.83
N GLU A 92 -22.35 9.36 -16.12
CA GLU A 92 -23.01 8.74 -17.28
C GLU A 92 -22.27 9.11 -18.59
N GLY A 93 -22.02 8.14 -19.43
CA GLY A 93 -21.24 8.32 -20.68
C GLY A 93 -19.73 8.40 -20.50
N MET A 94 -19.19 8.20 -19.30
CA MET A 94 -17.76 8.26 -19.03
C MET A 94 -16.98 7.21 -19.82
N ASN A 95 -17.49 5.98 -19.94
CA ASN A 95 -16.78 4.89 -20.64
C ASN A 95 -16.46 5.26 -22.09
N THR A 96 -17.41 5.87 -22.81
CA THR A 96 -17.19 6.32 -24.20
C THR A 96 -16.11 7.41 -24.29
N LYS A 97 -16.11 8.36 -23.34
CA LYS A 97 -15.10 9.41 -23.27
C LYS A 97 -13.72 8.85 -22.93
N LEU A 98 -13.64 7.92 -22.01
CA LEU A 98 -12.40 7.25 -21.63
C LEU A 98 -11.82 6.44 -22.79
N GLU A 99 -12.63 5.73 -23.55
CA GLU A 99 -12.19 5.01 -24.74
C GLU A 99 -11.64 5.97 -25.82
N ALA A 100 -12.33 7.08 -26.07
CA ALA A 100 -11.84 8.08 -27.02
C ALA A 100 -10.50 8.68 -26.56
N MET A 101 -10.38 8.97 -25.26
CA MET A 101 -9.15 9.48 -24.66
C MET A 101 -8.02 8.44 -24.70
N LYS A 102 -8.28 7.17 -24.38
CA LYS A 102 -7.32 6.07 -24.51
C LYS A 102 -6.74 6.01 -25.92
N LYS A 103 -7.62 6.01 -26.93
CA LYS A 103 -7.22 6.01 -28.35
C LYS A 103 -6.41 7.24 -28.73
N ALA A 104 -6.73 8.41 -28.19
CA ALA A 104 -5.98 9.63 -28.46
C ALA A 104 -4.58 9.60 -27.82
N ILE A 105 -4.47 9.14 -26.57
CA ILE A 105 -3.20 9.04 -25.84
C ILE A 105 -2.31 7.96 -26.47
N ALA A 106 -2.87 6.81 -26.86
CA ALA A 106 -2.13 5.72 -27.50
C ALA A 106 -1.50 6.09 -28.85
N ARG A 107 -1.95 7.20 -29.48
CA ARG A 107 -1.34 7.73 -30.71
C ARG A 107 -0.09 8.58 -30.49
N LEU A 108 0.20 8.92 -29.22
CA LEU A 108 1.38 9.73 -28.91
C LEU A 108 2.65 8.87 -29.03
N PRO A 109 3.68 9.35 -29.72
CA PRO A 109 4.87 8.54 -30.05
C PRO A 109 5.71 8.12 -28.84
N LEU A 110 5.48 8.73 -27.67
CA LEU A 110 6.19 8.43 -26.42
C LEU A 110 5.38 7.52 -25.49
N VAL A 111 4.19 7.09 -25.88
CA VAL A 111 3.30 6.25 -25.09
C VAL A 111 3.33 4.84 -25.66
N ASP A 112 3.80 3.89 -24.86
CA ASP A 112 3.85 2.48 -25.21
C ASP A 112 2.48 1.81 -25.00
N LYS A 113 1.88 1.99 -23.81
CA LYS A 113 0.62 1.36 -23.44
C LYS A 113 -0.26 2.31 -22.64
N VAL A 114 -1.57 2.15 -22.78
CA VAL A 114 -2.58 2.89 -22.02
C VAL A 114 -3.59 1.90 -21.47
N THR A 115 -3.87 1.96 -20.18
CA THR A 115 -4.86 1.09 -19.53
C THR A 115 -5.73 1.87 -18.55
N PHE A 116 -6.93 1.38 -18.28
CA PHE A 116 -7.83 1.88 -17.25
C PHE A 116 -8.03 0.84 -16.17
N SER A 117 -7.99 1.30 -14.93
CA SER A 117 -8.28 0.46 -13.77
C SER A 117 -8.95 1.24 -12.65
N GLY A 118 -9.65 0.53 -11.79
CA GLY A 118 -10.26 1.10 -10.57
C GLY A 118 -9.24 1.42 -9.48
N ALA A 119 -8.07 0.82 -9.53
CA ALA A 119 -6.92 1.11 -8.68
C ALA A 119 -5.64 0.80 -9.42
N VAL A 120 -4.55 1.46 -9.06
CA VAL A 120 -3.21 1.17 -9.60
C VAL A 120 -2.41 0.33 -8.60
N PRO A 121 -1.42 -0.46 -9.05
CA PRO A 121 -0.52 -1.16 -8.14
C PRO A 121 0.15 -0.20 -7.15
N GLY A 122 0.14 -0.56 -5.86
CA GLY A 122 0.58 0.29 -4.76
C GLY A 122 -0.54 1.01 -4.02
N GLU A 123 -1.77 1.04 -4.55
CA GLU A 123 -2.95 1.61 -3.90
C GLU A 123 -3.92 0.52 -3.42
N GLU A 124 -4.68 0.83 -2.39
CA GLU A 124 -5.75 -0.08 -1.93
C GLU A 124 -6.88 -0.14 -2.95
N VAL A 125 -7.37 -1.35 -3.20
CA VAL A 125 -8.60 -1.54 -3.98
C VAL A 125 -9.77 -1.16 -3.09
N ALA A 126 -10.56 -0.17 -3.51
CA ALA A 126 -11.67 0.34 -2.70
C ALA A 126 -12.87 -0.61 -2.63
N THR A 127 -12.97 -1.56 -3.54
CA THR A 127 -14.13 -2.45 -3.66
C THR A 127 -13.81 -3.83 -3.13
N PHE A 128 -14.54 -4.24 -2.10
CA PHE A 128 -14.48 -5.58 -1.53
C PHE A 128 -15.86 -6.22 -1.70
N LEU A 129 -15.89 -7.42 -2.27
CA LEU A 129 -17.13 -8.19 -2.42
C LEU A 129 -16.98 -9.56 -1.79
N SER A 130 -18.10 -10.05 -1.30
CA SER A 130 -18.25 -11.35 -0.69
C SER A 130 -18.63 -12.36 -1.77
N ASN A 131 -17.68 -13.17 -2.18
CA ASN A 131 -17.81 -14.09 -3.31
C ASN A 131 -17.61 -15.53 -2.84
N ARG A 132 -18.19 -16.48 -3.59
CA ARG A 132 -18.03 -17.92 -3.34
C ARG A 132 -18.01 -18.72 -4.63
N ARG A 133 -17.43 -19.92 -4.57
CA ARG A 133 -17.58 -20.90 -5.64
C ARG A 133 -19.03 -21.37 -5.69
N LYS A 134 -19.58 -21.47 -6.89
CA LYS A 134 -20.91 -22.06 -7.10
C LYS A 134 -20.95 -23.54 -6.71
N SER A 135 -19.84 -24.24 -6.88
CA SER A 135 -19.66 -25.66 -6.52
C SER A 135 -19.41 -25.88 -5.02
N ASP A 136 -19.24 -24.82 -4.20
CA ASP A 136 -18.97 -24.97 -2.76
C ASP A 136 -20.21 -25.46 -2.01
N ALA A 137 -20.15 -26.70 -1.52
CA ALA A 137 -21.22 -27.32 -0.73
C ALA A 137 -21.52 -26.57 0.58
N LEU A 138 -20.50 -25.92 1.18
CA LEU A 138 -20.65 -25.18 2.43
C LEU A 138 -21.18 -23.76 2.22
N LYS A 139 -21.26 -23.29 0.98
CA LYS A 139 -21.72 -21.93 0.60
C LYS A 139 -21.03 -20.83 1.43
N GLN A 140 -19.74 -21.01 1.69
CA GLN A 140 -18.98 -20.04 2.46
C GLN A 140 -18.59 -18.84 1.60
N ASN A 141 -19.16 -17.71 1.92
CA ASN A 141 -18.75 -16.43 1.35
C ASN A 141 -17.40 -16.00 1.91
N ARG A 142 -16.51 -15.54 1.04
CA ARG A 142 -15.20 -15.00 1.40
C ARG A 142 -14.98 -13.66 0.73
N LEU A 143 -14.24 -12.80 1.40
CA LEU A 143 -14.00 -11.44 0.94
C LEU A 143 -12.84 -11.39 -0.05
N TYR A 144 -13.05 -10.72 -1.18
CA TYR A 144 -12.06 -10.52 -2.24
C TYR A 144 -11.98 -9.06 -2.63
N GLU A 145 -10.79 -8.61 -2.95
CA GLU A 145 -10.61 -7.32 -3.61
C GLU A 145 -11.04 -7.43 -5.07
N MET A 146 -11.99 -6.57 -5.47
CA MET A 146 -12.53 -6.57 -6.83
C MET A 146 -11.95 -5.40 -7.61
N LEU A 147 -11.00 -5.69 -8.49
CA LEU A 147 -10.34 -4.69 -9.31
C LEU A 147 -10.94 -4.65 -10.70
N VAL A 148 -11.65 -3.56 -10.99
CA VAL A 148 -12.17 -3.29 -12.34
C VAL A 148 -11.01 -2.85 -13.22
N CYS A 149 -10.84 -3.48 -14.39
CA CYS A 149 -9.79 -3.13 -15.33
C CYS A 149 -10.24 -3.36 -16.78
N ASP A 150 -9.52 -2.75 -17.71
CA ASP A 150 -9.67 -3.02 -19.12
C ASP A 150 -8.79 -4.20 -19.58
N PRO A 151 -8.96 -4.73 -20.81
CA PRO A 151 -8.18 -5.86 -21.31
C PRO A 151 -6.67 -5.63 -21.31
N ASP A 152 -6.21 -4.40 -21.48
CA ASP A 152 -4.79 -4.07 -21.57
C ASP A 152 -4.08 -4.02 -20.21
N TYR A 153 -4.82 -4.09 -19.09
CA TYR A 153 -4.28 -3.96 -17.73
C TYR A 153 -3.16 -4.97 -17.43
N ILE A 154 -3.40 -6.25 -17.73
CA ILE A 154 -2.46 -7.34 -17.45
C ILE A 154 -1.15 -7.11 -18.22
N ASP A 155 -1.25 -6.73 -19.47
CA ASP A 155 -0.09 -6.50 -20.33
C ASP A 155 0.60 -5.16 -20.04
N ALA A 156 -0.15 -4.10 -19.73
CA ALA A 156 0.41 -2.80 -19.39
C ALA A 156 1.27 -2.85 -18.12
N TYR A 157 0.82 -3.56 -17.09
CA TYR A 157 1.60 -3.75 -15.86
C TYR A 157 2.52 -4.97 -15.91
N GLY A 158 2.53 -5.71 -17.01
CA GLY A 158 3.37 -6.90 -17.18
C GLY A 158 3.09 -8.00 -16.17
N LEU A 159 1.82 -8.15 -15.77
CA LEU A 159 1.40 -9.22 -14.88
C LEU A 159 1.63 -10.58 -15.53
N GLN A 160 2.23 -11.51 -14.81
CA GLN A 160 2.54 -12.84 -15.33
C GLN A 160 1.29 -13.73 -15.23
N LEU A 161 0.76 -14.17 -16.36
CA LEU A 161 -0.23 -15.24 -16.40
C LEU A 161 0.43 -16.57 -16.07
N VAL A 162 -0.10 -17.30 -15.09
CA VAL A 162 0.36 -18.63 -14.69
C VAL A 162 -0.54 -19.73 -15.21
N ALA A 163 -1.82 -19.43 -15.50
CA ALA A 163 -2.76 -20.34 -16.17
C ALA A 163 -3.80 -19.54 -16.97
N GLY A 164 -4.32 -20.13 -18.04
CA GLY A 164 -5.38 -19.53 -18.86
C GLY A 164 -4.94 -18.31 -19.64
N ARG A 165 -5.83 -17.30 -19.73
CA ARG A 165 -5.63 -16.07 -20.51
C ARG A 165 -6.17 -14.83 -19.80
N GLY A 166 -5.73 -13.65 -20.24
CA GLY A 166 -6.33 -12.36 -19.87
C GLY A 166 -7.64 -12.08 -20.61
N PHE A 167 -8.21 -10.90 -20.33
CA PHE A 167 -9.33 -10.38 -21.10
C PHE A 167 -8.90 -10.03 -22.52
N SER A 168 -9.82 -10.16 -23.49
CA SER A 168 -9.60 -9.74 -24.86
C SER A 168 -10.91 -9.29 -25.50
N GLU A 169 -10.86 -8.24 -26.31
CA GLU A 169 -12.01 -7.80 -27.10
C GLU A 169 -12.40 -8.80 -28.18
N ASP A 170 -11.49 -9.68 -28.60
CA ASP A 170 -11.71 -10.66 -29.67
C ASP A 170 -12.68 -11.80 -29.26
N TYR A 171 -12.86 -12.04 -27.97
CA TYR A 171 -13.68 -13.17 -27.48
C TYR A 171 -15.13 -12.79 -27.10
N GLY A 172 -15.54 -11.54 -27.32
CA GLY A 172 -16.94 -11.08 -27.31
C GLY A 172 -17.73 -11.21 -26.00
N ASP A 173 -17.41 -12.13 -25.09
CA ASP A 173 -18.16 -12.39 -23.83
C ASP A 173 -17.30 -12.33 -22.56
N ASP A 174 -16.18 -11.63 -22.63
CA ASP A 174 -15.29 -11.51 -21.47
C ASP A 174 -15.86 -10.60 -20.35
N VAL A 175 -16.96 -9.90 -20.61
CA VAL A 175 -17.69 -9.09 -19.62
C VAL A 175 -18.16 -9.94 -18.43
N ASN A 176 -18.49 -11.22 -18.64
CA ASN A 176 -18.94 -12.16 -17.60
C ASN A 176 -17.81 -13.10 -17.13
N LYS A 177 -16.57 -12.72 -17.33
CA LYS A 177 -15.40 -13.51 -16.95
C LYS A 177 -14.59 -12.84 -15.85
N LEU A 178 -13.79 -13.63 -15.16
CA LEU A 178 -12.88 -13.21 -14.09
C LEU A 178 -11.45 -13.65 -14.42
N VAL A 179 -10.50 -12.80 -14.08
CA VAL A 179 -9.11 -13.22 -13.91
C VAL A 179 -8.76 -13.05 -12.43
N VAL A 180 -8.12 -14.06 -11.85
CA VAL A 180 -7.84 -14.08 -10.40
C VAL A 180 -6.35 -14.22 -10.16
N ASN A 181 -5.87 -13.83 -8.96
CA ASN A 181 -4.49 -14.13 -8.59
C ASN A 181 -4.38 -15.48 -7.84
N GLU A 182 -3.16 -15.99 -7.69
CA GLU A 182 -2.91 -17.27 -6.99
C GLU A 182 -3.44 -17.25 -5.55
N SER A 183 -3.40 -16.12 -4.87
CA SER A 183 -3.96 -15.95 -3.53
C SER A 183 -5.48 -16.13 -3.51
N ALA A 184 -6.17 -15.67 -4.55
CA ALA A 184 -7.62 -15.90 -4.68
C ALA A 184 -7.93 -17.37 -4.96
N VAL A 185 -7.14 -18.06 -5.79
CA VAL A 185 -7.27 -19.51 -6.03
C VAL A 185 -7.16 -20.30 -4.73
N ARG A 186 -6.11 -20.01 -3.94
CA ARG A 186 -5.92 -20.63 -2.61
C ARG A 186 -7.08 -20.32 -1.66
N ASN A 187 -7.54 -19.08 -1.65
CA ASN A 187 -8.65 -18.66 -0.79
C ASN A 187 -9.99 -19.31 -1.19
N LEU A 188 -10.19 -19.60 -2.47
CA LEU A 188 -11.34 -20.37 -2.97
C LEU A 188 -11.26 -21.86 -2.60
N GLY A 189 -10.12 -22.35 -2.10
CA GLY A 189 -9.91 -23.75 -1.77
C GLY A 189 -9.74 -24.64 -3.00
N ILE A 190 -9.23 -24.07 -4.10
CA ILE A 190 -8.94 -24.79 -5.35
C ILE A 190 -7.50 -25.32 -5.27
N ALA A 191 -7.26 -26.56 -5.70
CA ALA A 191 -6.00 -27.24 -5.47
C ALA A 191 -4.87 -26.75 -6.39
N SER A 192 -5.18 -26.34 -7.62
CA SER A 192 -4.19 -25.83 -8.58
C SER A 192 -4.72 -24.65 -9.40
N ASN A 193 -3.80 -23.92 -10.04
CA ASN A 193 -4.16 -22.79 -10.90
C ASN A 193 -4.90 -23.26 -12.17
N GLU A 194 -4.58 -24.44 -12.66
CA GLU A 194 -5.21 -25.05 -13.84
C GLU A 194 -6.65 -25.48 -13.54
N GLU A 195 -6.89 -26.03 -12.34
CA GLU A 195 -8.24 -26.40 -11.89
C GLU A 195 -9.15 -25.19 -11.66
N ALA A 196 -8.58 -24.02 -11.45
CA ALA A 196 -9.35 -22.78 -11.31
C ALA A 196 -10.00 -22.35 -12.63
N LEU A 197 -9.43 -22.76 -13.77
CA LEU A 197 -9.98 -22.39 -15.08
C LEU A 197 -11.33 -23.04 -15.32
N GLY A 198 -12.31 -22.24 -15.67
CA GLY A 198 -13.67 -22.70 -15.91
C GLY A 198 -14.56 -22.76 -14.67
N GLU A 199 -14.02 -22.60 -13.46
CA GLU A 199 -14.83 -22.54 -12.24
C GLU A 199 -15.76 -21.31 -12.25
N GLU A 200 -16.99 -21.54 -11.80
CA GLU A 200 -18.02 -20.50 -11.69
C GLU A 200 -18.04 -19.91 -10.27
N ILE A 201 -17.94 -18.59 -10.22
CA ILE A 201 -17.94 -17.80 -8.99
C ILE A 201 -19.25 -17.00 -8.90
N GLU A 202 -19.99 -17.19 -7.83
CA GLU A 202 -21.09 -16.30 -7.47
C GLU A 202 -20.52 -15.02 -6.86
N VAL A 203 -20.65 -13.92 -7.60
CA VAL A 203 -20.21 -12.60 -7.19
C VAL A 203 -21.42 -11.83 -6.67
N GLU A 204 -21.32 -11.25 -5.47
CA GLU A 204 -22.41 -10.66 -4.71
C GLU A 204 -23.27 -9.65 -5.49
N CYS A 205 -22.66 -8.96 -6.45
CA CYS A 205 -23.31 -7.88 -7.20
C CYS A 205 -23.70 -8.27 -8.63
N THR A 206 -23.64 -9.54 -9.00
CA THR A 206 -23.97 -9.98 -10.36
C THR A 206 -25.17 -10.92 -10.36
N ASP A 207 -26.04 -10.79 -11.39
CA ASP A 207 -27.21 -11.65 -11.54
C ASP A 207 -26.87 -13.09 -11.96
N ALA A 208 -25.68 -13.29 -12.53
CA ALA A 208 -25.22 -14.58 -13.00
C ALA A 208 -23.79 -14.87 -12.51
N PRO A 209 -23.44 -16.15 -12.28
CA PRO A 209 -22.08 -16.52 -11.95
C PRO A 209 -21.10 -16.08 -13.02
N MET A 210 -19.89 -15.73 -12.60
CA MET A 210 -18.79 -15.36 -13.48
C MET A 210 -17.77 -16.50 -13.54
N GLN A 211 -17.23 -16.75 -14.72
CA GLN A 211 -16.28 -17.84 -14.94
C GLN A 211 -14.84 -17.35 -14.89
N ILE A 212 -13.97 -18.08 -14.20
CA ILE A 212 -12.52 -17.83 -14.19
C ILE A 212 -11.94 -18.27 -15.53
N ILE A 213 -11.27 -17.34 -16.24
CA ILE A 213 -10.60 -17.58 -17.52
C ILE A 213 -9.08 -17.52 -17.43
N GLY A 214 -8.55 -16.96 -16.37
CA GLY A 214 -7.11 -16.85 -16.18
C GLY A 214 -6.70 -16.66 -14.74
N VAL A 215 -5.46 -17.06 -14.46
CA VAL A 215 -4.82 -16.88 -13.17
C VAL A 215 -3.53 -16.10 -13.39
N VAL A 216 -3.37 -14.98 -12.68
CA VAL A 216 -2.13 -14.22 -12.64
C VAL A 216 -1.33 -14.57 -11.39
N LYS A 217 -0.01 -14.50 -11.51
CA LYS A 217 0.89 -14.66 -10.38
C LYS A 217 0.57 -13.61 -9.32
N ASP A 218 0.79 -13.95 -8.05
CA ASP A 218 0.66 -12.99 -6.96
C ASP A 218 1.58 -11.78 -7.16
N TYR A 219 1.03 -10.60 -6.96
CA TYR A 219 1.75 -9.32 -7.01
C TYR A 219 1.31 -8.43 -5.85
N HIS A 220 2.14 -7.46 -5.49
CA HIS A 220 1.82 -6.52 -4.42
C HIS A 220 0.91 -5.40 -4.94
N GLN A 221 -0.39 -5.57 -4.75
CA GLN A 221 -1.39 -4.52 -5.01
C GLN A 221 -1.29 -3.41 -3.96
N GLN A 222 -0.97 -3.77 -2.72
CA GLN A 222 -0.78 -2.85 -1.61
C GLN A 222 0.69 -2.73 -1.20
N ALA A 223 0.96 -2.05 -0.09
CA ALA A 223 2.32 -1.88 0.42
C ALA A 223 3.00 -3.24 0.70
N LEU A 224 4.33 -3.29 0.46
CA LEU A 224 5.17 -4.50 0.60
C LEU A 224 5.17 -5.15 1.99
N ASN A 225 4.72 -4.44 3.01
CA ASN A 225 4.60 -4.98 4.37
C ASN A 225 3.31 -5.79 4.60
N LYS A 226 2.41 -5.83 3.60
CA LYS A 226 1.19 -6.64 3.64
C LYS A 226 1.38 -7.94 2.85
N ASN A 227 0.72 -8.99 3.29
CA ASN A 227 0.65 -10.24 2.53
C ASN A 227 -0.09 -10.02 1.20
N TYR A 228 0.10 -10.93 0.25
CA TYR A 228 -0.68 -10.96 -0.98
C TYR A 228 -2.17 -11.09 -0.66
N THR A 229 -2.96 -10.15 -1.14
CA THR A 229 -4.41 -10.17 -0.98
C THR A 229 -5.07 -10.97 -2.10
N PRO A 230 -6.19 -11.67 -1.83
CA PRO A 230 -6.95 -12.35 -2.87
C PRO A 230 -7.69 -11.33 -3.73
N ILE A 231 -7.27 -11.21 -5.00
CA ILE A 231 -7.77 -10.22 -5.96
C ILE A 231 -8.49 -10.94 -7.09
N MET A 232 -9.64 -10.39 -7.46
CA MET A 232 -10.39 -10.76 -8.66
C MET A 232 -10.46 -9.57 -9.61
N LEU A 233 -9.90 -9.72 -10.80
CA LEU A 233 -9.99 -8.74 -11.87
C LEU A 233 -11.33 -8.92 -12.59
N ILE A 234 -12.05 -7.81 -12.80
CA ILE A 234 -13.34 -7.77 -13.49
C ILE A 234 -13.21 -6.86 -14.71
N HIS A 235 -13.84 -7.25 -15.80
CA HIS A 235 -13.89 -6.42 -17.00
C HIS A 235 -14.60 -5.08 -16.74
N LYS A 236 -14.07 -3.98 -17.29
CA LYS A 236 -14.56 -2.61 -17.10
C LYS A 236 -16.05 -2.40 -17.38
N ASP A 237 -16.62 -3.19 -18.31
CA ASP A 237 -18.02 -3.08 -18.71
C ASP A 237 -18.98 -3.88 -17.77
N LYS A 238 -18.43 -4.73 -16.88
CA LYS A 238 -19.18 -5.45 -15.85
C LYS A 238 -19.15 -4.70 -14.52
N ILE A 239 -19.55 -3.46 -14.53
CA ILE A 239 -19.55 -2.68 -13.31
C ILE A 239 -20.80 -3.00 -12.51
N CYS A 240 -20.58 -3.67 -11.39
CA CYS A 240 -21.50 -3.57 -10.28
C CYS A 240 -21.53 -2.12 -9.83
N LEU A 241 -22.60 -1.42 -10.14
CA LEU A 241 -22.88 -0.10 -9.58
C LEU A 241 -23.15 -0.28 -8.08
N LEU A 242 -22.13 -0.53 -7.30
CA LEU A 242 -22.19 -0.26 -5.88
C LEU A 242 -22.29 1.27 -5.77
N TYR A 243 -23.51 1.76 -5.73
CA TYR A 243 -23.82 3.07 -5.22
C TYR A 243 -23.33 3.10 -3.77
N THR A 244 -22.12 3.57 -3.55
CA THR A 244 -21.81 4.17 -2.25
C THR A 244 -22.64 5.44 -2.23
N SER A 245 -23.81 5.36 -1.61
CA SER A 245 -24.54 6.56 -1.20
C SER A 245 -23.54 7.45 -0.46
N PRO A 246 -23.35 8.72 -0.88
CA PRO A 246 -22.44 9.60 -0.17
C PRO A 246 -22.84 9.58 1.31
N SER A 247 -21.86 9.33 2.18
CA SER A 247 -22.10 9.35 3.62
C SER A 247 -22.74 10.68 3.99
N PRO A 248 -23.71 10.74 4.91
CA PRO A 248 -24.25 12.02 5.39
C PRO A 248 -23.19 13.00 5.89
N ARG A 249 -21.97 12.52 6.17
CA ARG A 249 -20.81 13.35 6.54
C ARG A 249 -20.18 14.09 5.35
N ASP A 250 -20.33 13.57 4.14
CA ASP A 250 -19.74 14.19 2.94
C ASP A 250 -20.60 15.35 2.42
N LEU A 251 -21.85 15.44 2.86
CA LEU A 251 -22.79 16.51 2.52
C LEU A 251 -22.69 17.74 3.47
N SER A 252 -21.88 17.67 4.52
CA SER A 252 -21.78 18.75 5.52
C SER A 252 -20.62 19.71 5.29
N THR A 253 -19.88 19.61 4.18
CA THR A 253 -18.70 20.44 3.86
C THR A 253 -18.83 21.21 2.55
N SER A 254 -20.05 21.59 2.16
CA SER A 254 -20.26 22.56 1.07
C SER A 254 -20.81 23.87 1.61
#